data_d38e7624d28e811060117dbe28fe2fe7
#
_entry.id   d38e7624d28e811060117dbe28fe2fe7
#
_cell.length_a   1.000
_cell.length_b   1.000
_cell.length_c   1.000
_cell.angle_alpha   90.00
_cell.angle_beta   90.00
_cell.angle_gamma   90.00
#
_symmetry.space_group_name_H-M   'P 1'
#
loop_
_entity.id
_entity.type
_entity.pdbx_description
1 polymer ?
#
loop_
_entity_poly.entity_id
_entity_poly.type
_entity_poly.pdbx_seq_one_letter_code
_entity_poly.pdbx_strand_id
1 'polypeptide(L)'
;MAEDKKQPIIIKKKKGGHGGHHGGAWKIAYADFVTAMMAFFLVMWIIGMDIKTKQGIASYFQNLSARATHNPASPFIVNLQGAPPVRPQPEPVKPRDSNLDKQAAKMIAQQIESMIAASPQLERLRGNVSVEIGDREMRIELADTVSETLFIAGGTQLRPEARRLIEGVAVILQRYRSKFVIEGHSEARGASGGTGQNLWELSTGRAVSVRGALAAAGISDERILEVKGLGDTRLKRRDDPLSPANRRVSIVAPYDIPE
;
A
#
# COMPACT_ATOMS: atom_id res chain seq x y z
N MET A 1 6.60 -60.20 -79.32
CA MET A 1 7.59 -59.29 -78.70
C MET A 1 7.09 -57.88 -78.95
N ALA A 2 6.48 -57.23 -77.96
CA ALA A 2 6.05 -55.84 -78.04
C ALA A 2 6.98 -55.00 -77.18
N GLU A 3 7.70 -54.09 -77.78
CA GLU A 3 8.60 -53.15 -77.13
C GLU A 3 7.79 -52.03 -76.45
N ASP A 4 7.90 -51.96 -75.16
CA ASP A 4 7.27 -50.95 -74.28
C ASP A 4 8.08 -49.63 -74.35
N LYS A 5 7.62 -48.70 -75.20
CA LYS A 5 8.22 -47.36 -75.30
C LYS A 5 7.84 -46.50 -74.08
N LYS A 6 8.75 -46.45 -73.10
CA LYS A 6 8.61 -45.51 -71.96
C LYS A 6 8.77 -44.07 -72.46
N GLN A 7 7.71 -43.31 -72.37
CA GLN A 7 7.74 -41.87 -72.64
C GLN A 7 8.43 -41.10 -71.49
N PRO A 8 9.32 -40.15 -71.81
CA PRO A 8 9.98 -39.37 -70.75
C PRO A 8 9.02 -38.34 -70.09
N ILE A 9 8.95 -38.37 -68.78
CA ILE A 9 8.19 -37.44 -68.06
C ILE A 9 8.90 -36.07 -67.97
N ILE A 10 8.41 -35.07 -68.72
CA ILE A 10 8.92 -33.69 -68.66
C ILE A 10 8.34 -32.93 -67.48
N ILE A 11 9.11 -32.81 -66.38
CA ILE A 11 8.74 -31.99 -65.21
C ILE A 11 9.08 -30.52 -65.56
N LYS A 12 8.05 -29.76 -65.93
CA LYS A 12 8.13 -28.30 -66.09
C LYS A 12 8.21 -27.62 -64.74
N LYS A 13 9.42 -27.29 -64.27
CA LYS A 13 9.64 -26.51 -63.03
C LYS A 13 9.20 -25.06 -63.28
N LYS A 14 8.04 -24.69 -62.78
CA LYS A 14 7.54 -23.31 -62.82
C LYS A 14 8.41 -22.46 -61.84
N LYS A 15 9.27 -21.60 -62.43
CA LYS A 15 9.99 -20.57 -61.69
C LYS A 15 8.95 -19.61 -61.09
N GLY A 16 8.69 -19.72 -59.80
CA GLY A 16 7.89 -18.73 -59.08
C GLY A 16 8.62 -17.39 -59.10
N GLY A 17 8.10 -16.44 -59.86
CA GLY A 17 8.59 -15.08 -59.84
C GLY A 17 8.31 -14.52 -58.44
N HIS A 18 9.35 -14.23 -57.66
CA HIS A 18 9.27 -13.38 -56.49
C HIS A 18 8.98 -11.96 -56.99
N GLY A 19 7.69 -11.62 -57.09
CA GLY A 19 7.26 -10.25 -57.23
C GLY A 19 7.67 -9.50 -55.98
N GLY A 20 8.80 -8.83 -55.99
CA GLY A 20 9.28 -8.00 -54.93
C GLY A 20 8.30 -6.85 -54.70
N HIS A 21 7.51 -6.92 -53.65
CA HIS A 21 6.74 -5.80 -53.12
C HIS A 21 7.68 -4.78 -52.46
N HIS A 22 8.60 -4.17 -53.20
CA HIS A 22 9.47 -3.10 -52.70
C HIS A 22 8.80 -1.73 -52.65
N GLY A 23 7.51 -1.60 -53.03
CA GLY A 23 6.79 -0.32 -53.07
C GLY A 23 6.28 0.20 -51.72
N GLY A 24 6.41 -0.56 -50.61
CA GLY A 24 5.86 -0.15 -49.31
C GLY A 24 6.89 0.28 -48.26
N ALA A 25 8.16 -0.06 -48.43
CA ALA A 25 9.19 0.17 -47.41
C ALA A 25 9.42 1.65 -47.12
N TRP A 26 9.34 2.52 -48.10
CA TRP A 26 9.45 3.96 -47.91
C TRP A 26 8.30 4.55 -47.06
N LYS A 27 7.08 3.97 -47.13
CA LYS A 27 5.94 4.39 -46.34
C LYS A 27 6.17 4.12 -44.83
N ILE A 28 6.80 3.02 -44.50
CA ILE A 28 7.15 2.66 -43.10
C ILE A 28 8.21 3.63 -42.59
N ALA A 29 9.26 3.90 -43.39
CA ALA A 29 10.27 4.89 -43.00
C ALA A 29 9.70 6.30 -42.86
N TYR A 30 8.77 6.69 -43.74
CA TYR A 30 8.07 7.97 -43.66
C TYR A 30 7.18 8.04 -42.39
N ALA A 31 6.44 6.97 -42.09
CA ALA A 31 5.61 6.91 -40.89
C ALA A 31 6.46 7.02 -39.60
N ASP A 32 7.60 6.34 -39.52
CA ASP A 32 8.54 6.40 -38.43
C ASP A 32 9.10 7.82 -38.25
N PHE A 33 9.50 8.47 -39.32
CA PHE A 33 9.97 9.85 -39.33
C PHE A 33 8.89 10.82 -38.80
N VAL A 34 7.65 10.70 -39.30
CA VAL A 34 6.55 11.57 -38.85
C VAL A 34 6.19 11.34 -37.39
N THR A 35 6.18 10.09 -36.92
CA THR A 35 5.91 9.79 -35.52
C THR A 35 7.03 10.31 -34.60
N ALA A 36 8.30 10.17 -35.02
CA ALA A 36 9.43 10.75 -34.29
C ALA A 36 9.36 12.27 -34.21
N MET A 37 9.00 12.94 -35.32
CA MET A 37 8.78 14.41 -35.33
C MET A 37 7.61 14.83 -34.43
N MET A 38 6.52 14.06 -34.41
CA MET A 38 5.39 14.31 -33.53
C MET A 38 5.77 14.18 -32.04
N ALA A 39 6.53 13.13 -31.71
CA ALA A 39 7.04 12.94 -30.36
C ALA A 39 7.98 14.10 -29.95
N PHE A 40 8.88 14.52 -30.83
CA PHE A 40 9.76 15.65 -30.61
C PHE A 40 8.98 16.97 -30.39
N PHE A 41 7.95 17.22 -31.23
CA PHE A 41 7.09 18.38 -31.05
C PHE A 41 6.36 18.37 -29.72
N LEU A 42 5.82 17.20 -29.28
CA LEU A 42 5.16 17.07 -27.99
C LEU A 42 6.12 17.37 -26.83
N VAL A 43 7.35 16.89 -26.89
CA VAL A 43 8.37 17.16 -25.88
C VAL A 43 8.71 18.65 -25.84
N MET A 44 8.94 19.27 -27.00
CA MET A 44 9.23 20.71 -27.08
C MET A 44 8.05 21.55 -26.59
N TRP A 45 6.83 21.14 -26.90
CA TRP A 45 5.63 21.82 -26.42
C TRP A 45 5.47 21.72 -24.89
N ILE A 46 5.73 20.53 -24.31
CA ILE A 46 5.71 20.35 -22.85
C ILE A 46 6.82 21.18 -22.18
N ILE A 47 8.02 21.25 -22.78
CA ILE A 47 9.11 22.08 -22.24
C ILE A 47 8.76 23.57 -22.30
N GLY A 48 8.04 24.02 -23.30
CA GLY A 48 7.58 25.41 -23.44
C GLY A 48 6.43 25.83 -22.53
N MET A 49 5.78 24.90 -21.84
CA MET A 49 4.68 25.18 -20.92
C MET A 49 5.16 25.86 -19.64
N ASP A 50 4.26 26.60 -18.99
CA ASP A 50 4.45 27.19 -17.66
C ASP A 50 4.78 26.13 -16.61
N ILE A 51 5.62 26.48 -15.65
CA ILE A 51 6.05 25.61 -14.54
C ILE A 51 4.84 25.09 -13.76
N LYS A 52 3.80 25.91 -13.56
CA LYS A 52 2.56 25.52 -12.88
C LYS A 52 1.80 24.42 -13.61
N THR A 53 1.72 24.51 -14.94
CA THR A 53 1.08 23.49 -15.78
C THR A 53 1.86 22.18 -15.80
N LYS A 54 3.19 22.25 -15.85
CA LYS A 54 4.08 21.06 -15.74
C LYS A 54 3.91 20.36 -14.40
N GLN A 55 3.85 21.11 -13.31
CA GLN A 55 3.61 20.56 -11.96
C GLN A 55 2.22 19.91 -11.84
N GLY A 56 1.19 20.52 -12.46
CA GLY A 56 -0.16 19.95 -12.51
C GLY A 56 -0.19 18.60 -13.24
N ILE A 57 0.47 18.48 -14.37
CA ILE A 57 0.57 17.24 -15.13
C ILE A 57 1.37 16.20 -14.34
N ALA A 58 2.52 16.57 -13.77
CA ALA A 58 3.34 15.67 -12.97
C ALA A 58 2.58 15.13 -11.74
N SER A 59 1.83 15.98 -11.05
CA SER A 59 1.02 15.58 -9.90
C SER A 59 -0.12 14.63 -10.29
N TYR A 60 -0.71 14.83 -11.48
CA TYR A 60 -1.74 13.92 -12.01
C TYR A 60 -1.19 12.51 -12.21
N PHE A 61 0.00 12.36 -12.82
CA PHE A 61 0.62 11.04 -13.03
C PHE A 61 1.13 10.41 -11.74
N GLN A 62 1.66 11.19 -10.80
CA GLN A 62 2.06 10.69 -9.48
C GLN A 62 0.85 10.16 -8.68
N ASN A 63 -0.27 10.87 -8.72
CA ASN A 63 -1.50 10.45 -8.07
C ASN A 63 -2.15 9.24 -8.74
N LEU A 64 -1.95 9.04 -10.05
CA LEU A 64 -2.47 7.88 -10.77
C LEU A 64 -1.75 6.61 -10.33
N SER A 65 -0.44 6.67 -10.14
CA SER A 65 0.37 5.54 -9.64
C SER A 65 0.02 5.18 -8.19
N ALA A 66 -0.28 6.17 -7.35
CA ALA A 66 -0.71 5.94 -5.97
C ALA A 66 -2.15 5.38 -5.88
N ARG A 67 -3.02 5.71 -6.85
CA ARG A 67 -4.40 5.19 -6.90
C ARG A 67 -4.53 3.82 -7.53
N ALA A 68 -3.64 3.43 -8.44
CA ALA A 68 -3.63 2.11 -9.07
C ALA A 68 -3.41 0.97 -8.05
N THR A 69 -2.85 1.27 -6.88
CA THR A 69 -2.66 0.31 -5.79
C THR A 69 -3.83 0.24 -4.81
N HIS A 70 -4.88 1.10 -4.94
CA HIS A 70 -5.85 1.25 -3.84
C HIS A 70 -7.33 1.05 -4.17
N ASN A 71 -7.79 0.95 -5.45
CA ASN A 71 -9.18 0.55 -5.71
C ASN A 71 -9.45 0.18 -7.18
N PRO A 72 -9.72 -1.11 -7.53
CA PRO A 72 -10.06 -1.52 -8.89
C PRO A 72 -11.51 -1.21 -9.31
N ALA A 73 -12.32 -0.56 -8.48
CA ALA A 73 -13.76 -0.41 -8.69
C ALA A 73 -14.26 1.03 -8.95
N SER A 74 -13.39 1.99 -9.28
CA SER A 74 -13.86 3.32 -9.67
C SER A 74 -13.87 3.46 -11.19
N PRO A 75 -15.04 3.52 -11.85
CA PRO A 75 -15.10 3.79 -13.28
C PRO A 75 -14.60 5.21 -13.55
N PHE A 76 -13.59 5.31 -14.38
CA PHE A 76 -13.02 6.56 -14.86
C PHE A 76 -14.03 7.19 -15.84
N ILE A 77 -14.89 8.07 -15.38
CA ILE A 77 -15.76 8.85 -16.26
C ILE A 77 -14.93 10.04 -16.76
N VAL A 78 -14.35 9.90 -17.95
CA VAL A 78 -13.84 11.04 -18.70
C VAL A 78 -15.05 11.82 -19.22
N ASN A 79 -15.41 12.90 -18.56
CA ASN A 79 -16.43 13.80 -19.05
C ASN A 79 -15.84 14.67 -20.19
N LEU A 80 -16.12 14.30 -21.43
CA LEU A 80 -15.67 14.98 -22.64
C LEU A 80 -16.51 16.21 -23.03
N GLN A 81 -17.50 16.60 -22.23
CA GLN A 81 -18.38 17.73 -22.54
C GLN A 81 -18.29 18.81 -21.48
N GLY A 82 -17.63 19.91 -21.87
CA GLY A 82 -17.65 21.15 -21.15
C GLY A 82 -16.58 21.35 -20.09
N ALA A 83 -16.08 22.56 -20.01
CA ALA A 83 -15.13 22.99 -18.98
C ALA A 83 -15.65 22.60 -17.60
N PRO A 84 -14.84 21.94 -16.75
CA PRO A 84 -15.27 21.59 -15.41
C PRO A 84 -15.63 22.87 -14.66
N PRO A 85 -16.73 22.87 -13.86
CA PRO A 85 -16.98 23.96 -12.95
C PRO A 85 -15.69 24.19 -12.13
N VAL A 86 -15.25 25.45 -12.09
CA VAL A 86 -14.10 25.86 -11.25
C VAL A 86 -14.46 25.48 -9.82
N ARG A 87 -14.03 24.31 -9.39
CA ARG A 87 -14.03 24.00 -7.97
C ARG A 87 -13.09 25.01 -7.34
N PRO A 88 -13.51 25.70 -6.26
CA PRO A 88 -12.58 26.47 -5.47
C PRO A 88 -11.36 25.57 -5.24
N GLN A 89 -10.19 26.01 -5.69
CA GLN A 89 -8.96 25.29 -5.41
C GLN A 89 -8.91 25.18 -3.88
N PRO A 90 -8.79 23.98 -3.30
CA PRO A 90 -8.49 23.91 -1.89
C PRO A 90 -7.26 24.80 -1.69
N GLU A 91 -7.37 25.76 -0.80
CA GLU A 91 -6.22 26.59 -0.42
C GLU A 91 -5.02 25.66 -0.23
N PRO A 92 -3.81 26.04 -0.69
CA PRO A 92 -2.65 25.19 -0.50
C PRO A 92 -2.57 24.90 0.99
N VAL A 93 -2.87 23.64 1.35
CA VAL A 93 -2.76 23.15 2.72
C VAL A 93 -1.33 23.48 3.09
N LYS A 94 -1.15 24.42 4.01
CA LYS A 94 0.18 24.78 4.52
C LYS A 94 0.83 23.47 4.95
N PRO A 95 2.06 23.15 4.49
CA PRO A 95 2.71 21.94 4.92
C PRO A 95 2.68 21.93 6.45
N ARG A 96 2.00 20.95 7.02
CA ARG A 96 1.97 20.75 8.46
C ARG A 96 3.42 20.60 8.89
N ASP A 97 3.86 21.35 9.88
CA ASP A 97 5.25 21.31 10.33
C ASP A 97 5.53 19.88 10.86
N SER A 98 6.17 19.07 10.04
CA SER A 98 6.53 17.68 10.38
C SER A 98 7.34 17.59 11.68
N ASN A 99 7.98 18.68 12.07
CA ASN A 99 8.69 18.81 13.34
C ASN A 99 7.75 18.86 14.55
N LEU A 100 6.59 19.53 14.43
CA LEU A 100 5.59 19.56 15.51
C LEU A 100 4.96 18.17 15.69
N ASP A 101 4.67 17.47 14.59
CA ASP A 101 4.12 16.12 14.64
C ASP A 101 5.13 15.12 15.25
N LYS A 102 6.41 15.24 14.92
CA LYS A 102 7.48 14.44 15.55
C LYS A 102 7.66 14.75 17.04
N GLN A 103 7.51 16.01 17.45
CA GLN A 103 7.55 16.38 18.86
C GLN A 103 6.36 15.79 19.61
N ALA A 104 5.15 15.89 19.05
CA ALA A 104 3.95 15.27 19.61
C ALA A 104 4.11 13.74 19.72
N ALA A 105 4.66 13.08 18.70
CA ALA A 105 4.95 11.65 18.71
C ALA A 105 5.95 11.25 19.83
N LYS A 106 6.99 12.06 20.06
CA LYS A 106 7.92 11.84 21.20
C LYS A 106 7.23 11.95 22.54
N MET A 107 6.34 12.93 22.71
CA MET A 107 5.56 13.08 23.93
C MET A 107 4.61 11.89 24.15
N ILE A 108 3.97 11.40 23.08
CA ILE A 108 3.13 10.19 23.14
C ILE A 108 3.97 8.99 23.60
N ALA A 109 5.13 8.77 23.00
CA ALA A 109 6.02 7.67 23.36
C ALA A 109 6.41 7.73 24.86
N GLN A 110 6.81 8.90 25.36
CA GLN A 110 7.15 9.09 26.77
C GLN A 110 5.96 8.86 27.70
N GLN A 111 4.76 9.31 27.30
CA GLN A 111 3.54 9.08 28.10
C GLN A 111 3.17 7.60 28.17
N ILE A 112 3.31 6.85 27.05
CA ILE A 112 3.08 5.41 27.02
C ILE A 112 4.07 4.69 27.95
N GLU A 113 5.37 5.02 27.86
CA GLU A 113 6.38 4.46 28.75
C GLU A 113 6.09 4.76 30.23
N SER A 114 5.74 6.01 30.55
CA SER A 114 5.39 6.41 31.91
C SER A 114 4.15 5.68 32.44
N MET A 115 3.14 5.49 31.59
CA MET A 115 1.92 4.76 31.93
C MET A 115 2.23 3.27 32.23
N ILE A 116 3.08 2.64 31.42
CA ILE A 116 3.48 1.24 31.63
C ILE A 116 4.27 1.12 32.93
N ALA A 117 5.24 2.01 33.18
CA ALA A 117 6.06 2.00 34.40
C ALA A 117 5.25 2.26 35.70
N ALA A 118 4.17 3.05 35.60
CA ALA A 118 3.31 3.37 36.73
C ALA A 118 2.40 2.20 37.18
N SER A 119 2.24 1.15 36.34
CA SER A 119 1.35 0.02 36.64
C SER A 119 2.11 -1.31 36.65
N PRO A 120 2.26 -1.99 37.81
CA PRO A 120 2.91 -3.29 37.89
C PRO A 120 2.28 -4.35 37.00
N GLN A 121 0.99 -4.21 36.67
CA GLN A 121 0.26 -5.13 35.79
C GLN A 121 0.63 -4.93 34.34
N LEU A 122 0.94 -3.68 33.92
CA LEU A 122 1.36 -3.36 32.56
C LEU A 122 2.86 -3.51 32.35
N GLU A 123 3.67 -3.47 33.41
CA GLU A 123 5.13 -3.61 33.34
C GLU A 123 5.54 -4.93 32.69
N ARG A 124 4.78 -6.00 32.87
CA ARG A 124 5.00 -7.29 32.19
C ARG A 124 4.88 -7.19 30.68
N LEU A 125 4.04 -6.26 30.19
CA LEU A 125 3.80 -6.03 28.76
C LEU A 125 4.74 -4.98 28.16
N ARG A 126 5.71 -4.47 28.92
CA ARG A 126 6.65 -3.45 28.44
C ARG A 126 7.37 -3.89 27.17
N GLY A 127 7.79 -5.13 27.09
CA GLY A 127 8.44 -5.72 25.91
C GLY A 127 7.53 -5.93 24.72
N ASN A 128 6.20 -5.83 24.92
CA ASN A 128 5.20 -6.00 23.86
C ASN A 128 4.86 -4.70 23.12
N VAL A 129 5.33 -3.54 23.64
CA VAL A 129 4.99 -2.22 23.07
C VAL A 129 6.26 -1.54 22.59
N SER A 130 6.22 -1.02 21.37
CA SER A 130 7.25 -0.13 20.84
C SER A 130 6.61 1.02 20.08
N VAL A 131 7.24 2.21 20.14
CA VAL A 131 6.81 3.39 19.41
C VAL A 131 7.93 3.80 18.47
N GLU A 132 7.65 3.74 17.18
CA GLU A 132 8.56 4.14 16.11
C GLU A 132 8.11 5.49 15.54
N ILE A 133 9.04 6.45 15.46
CA ILE A 133 8.79 7.80 14.96
C ILE A 133 9.51 7.94 13.62
N GLY A 134 8.75 7.79 12.54
CA GLY A 134 9.26 7.94 11.18
C GLY A 134 9.18 9.38 10.67
N ASP A 135 9.53 9.59 9.41
CA ASP A 135 9.44 10.90 8.75
C ASP A 135 8.02 11.27 8.37
N ARG A 136 7.16 10.29 8.10
CA ARG A 136 5.79 10.49 7.61
C ARG A 136 4.70 10.00 8.56
N GLU A 137 5.07 9.21 9.56
CA GLU A 137 4.12 8.57 10.46
C GLU A 137 4.76 8.24 11.82
N MET A 138 3.93 8.19 12.83
CA MET A 138 4.22 7.52 14.09
C MET A 138 3.55 6.14 14.08
N ARG A 139 4.27 5.12 14.53
CA ARG A 139 3.80 3.74 14.61
C ARG A 139 3.90 3.22 16.03
N ILE A 140 2.78 2.87 16.62
CA ILE A 140 2.74 2.17 17.92
C ILE A 140 2.53 0.70 17.60
N GLU A 141 3.53 -0.13 17.84
CA GLU A 141 3.45 -1.58 17.64
C GLU A 141 3.14 -2.29 18.94
N LEU A 142 2.19 -3.20 18.86
CA LEU A 142 1.78 -4.13 19.90
C LEU A 142 2.09 -5.54 19.40
N ALA A 143 3.20 -6.12 19.85
CA ALA A 143 3.70 -7.41 19.38
C ALA A 143 3.72 -8.47 20.48
N ASP A 144 3.51 -9.73 20.12
CA ASP A 144 3.74 -10.84 21.04
C ASP A 144 5.22 -11.00 21.32
N THR A 145 5.54 -11.40 22.55
CA THR A 145 6.88 -11.83 22.95
C THR A 145 6.87 -13.32 23.27
N VAL A 146 8.03 -13.90 23.57
CA VAL A 146 8.14 -15.31 23.99
C VAL A 146 7.40 -15.57 25.30
N SER A 147 7.44 -14.58 26.21
CA SER A 147 6.88 -14.71 27.56
C SER A 147 5.42 -14.25 27.64
N GLU A 148 5.05 -13.24 26.87
CA GLU A 148 3.74 -12.59 26.97
C GLU A 148 3.08 -12.46 25.60
N THR A 149 1.82 -12.92 25.52
CA THR A 149 0.99 -12.80 24.31
C THR A 149 -0.16 -11.82 24.54
N LEU A 150 -0.51 -11.06 23.51
CA LEU A 150 -1.58 -10.07 23.57
C LEU A 150 -2.98 -10.67 23.33
N PHE A 151 -3.00 -11.77 22.55
CA PHE A 151 -4.24 -12.44 22.17
C PHE A 151 -4.32 -13.83 22.78
N ILE A 152 -5.53 -14.34 22.94
CA ILE A 152 -5.75 -15.76 23.26
C ILE A 152 -5.18 -16.60 22.11
N ALA A 153 -4.55 -17.71 22.48
CA ALA A 153 -3.85 -18.57 21.52
C ALA A 153 -4.75 -18.96 20.32
N GLY A 154 -4.24 -18.72 19.10
CA GLY A 154 -4.95 -19.02 17.86
C GLY A 154 -6.18 -18.13 17.58
N GLY A 155 -6.50 -17.17 18.47
CA GLY A 155 -7.68 -16.34 18.38
C GLY A 155 -7.41 -14.88 18.07
N THR A 156 -8.53 -14.12 18.00
CA THR A 156 -8.55 -12.67 17.80
C THR A 156 -8.91 -11.91 19.07
N GLN A 157 -9.28 -12.62 20.13
CA GLN A 157 -9.71 -12.02 21.38
C GLN A 157 -8.51 -11.53 22.18
N LEU A 158 -8.54 -10.25 22.61
CA LEU A 158 -7.52 -9.65 23.47
C LEU A 158 -7.57 -10.25 24.88
N ARG A 159 -6.39 -10.48 25.44
CA ARG A 159 -6.26 -10.78 26.88
C ARG A 159 -6.62 -9.55 27.72
N PRO A 160 -7.08 -9.73 28.96
CA PRO A 160 -7.49 -8.61 29.81
C PRO A 160 -6.39 -7.55 30.00
N GLU A 161 -5.14 -7.99 30.18
CA GLU A 161 -3.99 -7.10 30.37
C GLU A 161 -3.68 -6.30 29.09
N ALA A 162 -3.73 -6.97 27.92
CA ALA A 162 -3.55 -6.31 26.62
C ALA A 162 -4.66 -5.29 26.35
N ARG A 163 -5.89 -5.61 26.74
CA ARG A 163 -7.03 -4.68 26.62
C ARG A 163 -6.77 -3.43 27.46
N ARG A 164 -6.37 -3.56 28.74
CA ARG A 164 -6.04 -2.43 29.61
C ARG A 164 -4.92 -1.56 29.06
N LEU A 165 -3.90 -2.20 28.48
CA LEU A 165 -2.80 -1.50 27.82
C LEU A 165 -3.33 -0.64 26.66
N ILE A 166 -4.18 -1.21 25.78
CA ILE A 166 -4.76 -0.50 24.64
C ILE A 166 -5.68 0.64 25.10
N GLU A 167 -6.46 0.41 26.14
CA GLU A 167 -7.31 1.45 26.77
C GLU A 167 -6.46 2.62 27.29
N GLY A 168 -5.35 2.33 27.95
CA GLY A 168 -4.40 3.36 28.40
C GLY A 168 -3.76 4.13 27.23
N VAL A 169 -3.36 3.43 26.17
CA VAL A 169 -2.86 4.05 24.94
C VAL A 169 -3.94 4.94 24.31
N ALA A 170 -5.19 4.50 24.29
CA ALA A 170 -6.32 5.28 23.75
C ALA A 170 -6.51 6.60 24.52
N VAL A 171 -6.44 6.58 25.86
CA VAL A 171 -6.54 7.80 26.70
C VAL A 171 -5.44 8.82 26.35
N ILE A 172 -4.22 8.34 26.07
CA ILE A 172 -3.13 9.20 25.63
C ILE A 172 -3.45 9.76 24.24
N LEU A 173 -3.86 8.90 23.29
CA LEU A 173 -4.15 9.28 21.91
C LEU A 173 -5.35 10.23 21.77
N GLN A 174 -6.30 10.23 22.72
CA GLN A 174 -7.43 11.18 22.73
C GLN A 174 -6.98 12.65 22.76
N ARG A 175 -5.86 12.93 23.39
CA ARG A 175 -5.32 14.30 23.52
C ARG A 175 -4.74 14.85 22.22
N TYR A 176 -4.57 13.99 21.20
CA TYR A 176 -3.98 14.36 19.92
C TYR A 176 -5.02 14.21 18.81
N ARG A 177 -5.03 15.13 17.85
CA ARG A 177 -6.00 15.14 16.73
C ARG A 177 -5.62 14.22 15.57
N SER A 178 -4.80 13.20 15.81
CA SER A 178 -4.37 12.28 14.76
C SER A 178 -5.48 11.31 14.37
N LYS A 179 -5.49 10.93 13.09
CA LYS A 179 -6.26 9.80 12.56
C LYS A 179 -5.35 8.58 12.50
N PHE A 180 -5.94 7.38 12.51
CA PHE A 180 -5.18 6.14 12.66
C PHE A 180 -5.52 5.12 11.59
N VAL A 181 -4.51 4.35 11.18
CA VAL A 181 -4.66 3.10 10.45
C VAL A 181 -4.27 1.97 11.38
N ILE A 182 -5.08 0.91 11.46
CA ILE A 182 -4.80 -0.25 12.31
C ILE A 182 -4.41 -1.42 11.42
N GLU A 183 -3.19 -1.92 11.56
CA GLU A 183 -2.63 -2.99 10.74
C GLU A 183 -2.39 -4.23 11.59
N GLY A 184 -3.04 -5.34 11.22
CA GLY A 184 -2.81 -6.65 11.85
C GLY A 184 -1.83 -7.49 11.03
N HIS A 185 -0.94 -8.20 11.73
CA HIS A 185 0.06 -9.07 11.13
C HIS A 185 0.06 -10.42 11.83
N SER A 186 0.49 -11.45 11.12
CA SER A 186 0.70 -12.79 11.66
C SER A 186 2.13 -13.26 11.39
N GLU A 187 2.55 -14.27 12.12
CA GLU A 187 3.71 -15.08 11.75
C GLU A 187 3.44 -15.88 10.49
N ALA A 188 4.47 -16.31 9.79
CA ALA A 188 4.34 -17.23 8.66
C ALA A 188 3.78 -18.58 9.11
N ARG A 189 3.14 -19.30 8.19
CA ARG A 189 2.74 -20.69 8.46
C ARG A 189 3.98 -21.56 8.60
N GLY A 190 4.11 -22.24 9.73
CA GLY A 190 5.06 -23.33 9.86
C GLY A 190 4.69 -24.48 8.93
N ALA A 191 5.69 -25.30 8.56
CA ALA A 191 5.53 -26.47 7.71
C ALA A 191 4.48 -27.49 8.22
N SER A 192 4.13 -27.43 9.51
CA SER A 192 3.17 -28.31 10.17
C SER A 192 1.70 -27.96 9.95
N GLY A 193 1.38 -26.97 9.12
CA GLY A 193 0.01 -26.73 8.62
C GLY A 193 -1.08 -26.64 9.70
N GLY A 194 -0.77 -26.14 10.89
CA GLY A 194 -1.72 -26.09 12.01
C GLY A 194 -2.98 -25.32 11.65
N THR A 195 -4.12 -25.95 11.88
CA THR A 195 -5.48 -25.43 11.85
C THR A 195 -5.76 -24.47 10.70
N GLY A 196 -6.33 -24.93 9.59
CA GLY A 196 -6.79 -24.21 8.40
C GLY A 196 -7.24 -22.75 8.47
N GLN A 197 -6.84 -22.02 9.52
CA GLN A 197 -7.14 -20.61 9.70
C GLN A 197 -6.44 -19.77 8.63
N ASN A 198 -7.23 -18.95 7.99
CA ASN A 198 -6.74 -17.98 7.03
C ASN A 198 -5.98 -16.86 7.78
N LEU A 199 -4.67 -16.72 7.51
CA LEU A 199 -3.83 -15.70 8.17
C LEU A 199 -4.34 -14.28 7.94
N TRP A 200 -5.02 -14.04 6.81
CA TRP A 200 -5.68 -12.78 6.51
C TRP A 200 -6.85 -12.51 7.45
N GLU A 201 -7.70 -13.51 7.67
CA GLU A 201 -8.84 -13.40 8.59
C GLU A 201 -8.35 -13.21 10.04
N LEU A 202 -7.34 -13.99 10.44
CA LEU A 202 -6.77 -13.89 11.79
C LEU A 202 -6.19 -12.50 12.05
N SER A 203 -5.37 -12.01 11.12
CA SER A 203 -4.73 -10.68 11.25
C SER A 203 -5.76 -9.55 11.20
N THR A 204 -6.77 -9.64 10.32
CA THR A 204 -7.88 -8.69 10.26
C THR A 204 -8.68 -8.70 11.54
N GLY A 205 -9.06 -9.88 12.05
CA GLY A 205 -9.83 -10.01 13.28
C GLY A 205 -9.09 -9.44 14.50
N ARG A 206 -7.75 -9.60 14.57
CA ARG A 206 -6.93 -8.98 15.62
C ARG A 206 -6.92 -7.45 15.52
N ALA A 207 -6.78 -6.90 14.31
CA ALA A 207 -6.87 -5.46 14.08
C ALA A 207 -8.24 -4.90 14.46
N VAL A 208 -9.33 -5.61 14.13
CA VAL A 208 -10.70 -5.25 14.51
C VAL A 208 -10.87 -5.29 16.05
N SER A 209 -10.28 -6.25 16.73
CA SER A 209 -10.33 -6.33 18.19
C SER A 209 -9.61 -5.15 18.86
N VAL A 210 -8.47 -4.71 18.31
CA VAL A 210 -7.76 -3.51 18.77
C VAL A 210 -8.61 -2.25 18.51
N ARG A 211 -9.20 -2.12 17.29
CA ARG A 211 -10.14 -1.03 17.00
C ARG A 211 -11.28 -0.99 18.02
N GLY A 212 -11.88 -2.14 18.32
CA GLY A 212 -12.94 -2.22 19.32
C GLY A 212 -12.53 -1.75 20.71
N ALA A 213 -11.30 -2.09 21.15
CA ALA A 213 -10.75 -1.63 22.42
C ALA A 213 -10.48 -0.12 22.42
N LEU A 214 -9.95 0.44 21.33
CA LEU A 214 -9.74 1.88 21.16
C LEU A 214 -11.08 2.65 21.19
N ALA A 215 -12.09 2.13 20.49
CA ALA A 215 -13.42 2.74 20.45
C ALA A 215 -14.09 2.69 21.83
N ALA A 216 -14.02 1.57 22.55
CA ALA A 216 -14.53 1.44 23.92
C ALA A 216 -13.86 2.42 24.90
N ALA A 217 -12.60 2.77 24.65
CA ALA A 217 -11.85 3.77 25.42
C ALA A 217 -12.02 5.22 24.90
N GLY A 218 -12.95 5.46 23.95
CA GLY A 218 -13.35 6.81 23.54
C GLY A 218 -12.65 7.37 22.28
N ILE A 219 -11.95 6.54 21.49
CA ILE A 219 -11.51 6.94 20.16
C ILE A 219 -12.69 6.82 19.20
N SER A 220 -13.15 7.94 18.62
CA SER A 220 -14.28 7.93 17.68
C SER A 220 -13.91 7.20 16.38
N ASP A 221 -14.89 6.56 15.74
CA ASP A 221 -14.69 5.85 14.47
C ASP A 221 -14.23 6.77 13.34
N GLU A 222 -14.58 8.04 13.36
CA GLU A 222 -14.10 9.05 12.40
C GLU A 222 -12.59 9.25 12.42
N ARG A 223 -11.94 8.87 13.50
CA ARG A 223 -10.49 8.89 13.64
C ARG A 223 -9.81 7.63 13.12
N ILE A 224 -10.57 6.59 12.82
CA ILE A 224 -10.05 5.35 12.24
C ILE A 224 -10.21 5.41 10.72
N LEU A 225 -9.10 5.59 10.00
CA LEU A 225 -9.10 5.66 8.54
C LEU A 225 -9.31 4.30 7.90
N GLU A 226 -8.57 3.32 8.40
CA GLU A 226 -8.55 1.97 7.83
C GLU A 226 -8.22 0.93 8.91
N VAL A 227 -8.76 -0.28 8.71
CA VAL A 227 -8.38 -1.48 9.46
C VAL A 227 -7.94 -2.53 8.46
N LYS A 228 -6.70 -2.97 8.53
CA LYS A 228 -6.07 -3.89 7.57
C LYS A 228 -5.61 -5.17 8.25
N GLY A 229 -5.87 -6.31 7.61
CA GLY A 229 -5.18 -7.55 7.91
C GLY A 229 -4.13 -7.79 6.82
N LEU A 230 -2.89 -7.98 7.18
CA LEU A 230 -1.77 -8.16 6.26
C LEU A 230 -1.19 -9.59 6.29
N GLY A 231 -1.77 -10.47 7.10
CA GLY A 231 -1.27 -11.84 7.24
C GLY A 231 0.24 -11.85 7.52
N ASP A 232 0.95 -12.70 6.83
CA ASP A 232 2.41 -12.86 6.89
C ASP A 232 3.18 -12.13 5.77
N THR A 233 2.51 -11.24 5.03
CA THR A 233 3.13 -10.55 3.89
C THR A 233 4.21 -9.54 4.27
N ARG A 234 4.17 -9.04 5.53
CA ARG A 234 5.11 -8.06 6.07
C ARG A 234 5.68 -8.52 7.41
N LEU A 235 6.56 -9.52 7.36
CA LEU A 235 7.23 -10.02 8.55
C LEU A 235 8.18 -8.96 9.12
N LYS A 236 8.16 -8.76 10.45
CA LYS A 236 9.13 -7.92 11.18
C LYS A 236 10.50 -8.64 11.26
N ARG A 237 10.47 -9.95 11.55
CA ARG A 237 11.64 -10.83 11.58
C ARG A 237 11.58 -11.75 10.37
N ARG A 238 12.25 -11.34 9.29
CA ARG A 238 12.35 -12.16 8.06
C ARG A 238 13.30 -13.32 8.19
N ASP A 239 14.29 -13.18 9.06
CA ASP A 239 15.27 -14.20 9.48
C ASP A 239 14.63 -15.31 10.31
N ASP A 240 13.55 -14.99 11.03
CA ASP A 240 12.77 -15.94 11.83
C ASP A 240 11.26 -15.73 11.54
N PRO A 241 10.73 -16.35 10.47
CA PRO A 241 9.34 -16.16 10.04
C PRO A 241 8.30 -16.61 11.08
N LEU A 242 8.67 -17.52 11.99
CA LEU A 242 7.81 -18.04 13.06
C LEU A 242 7.95 -17.25 14.38
N SER A 243 8.78 -16.21 14.39
CA SER A 243 8.99 -15.38 15.58
C SER A 243 7.68 -14.81 16.10
N PRO A 244 7.45 -14.87 17.43
CA PRO A 244 6.31 -14.19 18.08
C PRO A 244 6.22 -12.71 17.71
N ALA A 245 7.32 -12.02 17.47
CA ALA A 245 7.36 -10.62 17.07
C ALA A 245 6.66 -10.33 15.73
N ASN A 246 6.43 -11.35 14.90
CA ASN A 246 5.65 -11.23 13.67
C ASN A 246 4.14 -11.15 13.96
N ARG A 247 3.66 -11.72 15.07
CA ARG A 247 2.28 -11.59 15.55
C ARG A 247 2.14 -10.23 16.25
N ARG A 248 1.73 -9.23 15.50
CA ARG A 248 1.61 -7.85 15.99
C ARG A 248 0.41 -7.11 15.41
N VAL A 249 -0.01 -6.09 16.09
CA VAL A 249 -0.92 -5.08 15.58
C VAL A 249 -0.24 -3.72 15.70
N SER A 250 -0.25 -2.95 14.62
CA SER A 250 0.32 -1.60 14.56
C SER A 250 -0.79 -0.57 14.49
N ILE A 251 -0.72 0.45 15.34
CA ILE A 251 -1.55 1.66 15.27
C ILE A 251 -0.67 2.73 14.61
N VAL A 252 -0.98 3.07 13.38
CA VAL A 252 -0.20 4.00 12.55
C VAL A 252 -0.92 5.34 12.52
N ALA A 253 -0.23 6.41 12.86
CA ALA A 253 -0.69 7.79 12.79
C ALA A 253 0.11 8.54 11.71
N PRO A 254 -0.38 8.63 10.47
CA PRO A 254 0.26 9.41 9.42
C PRO A 254 0.20 10.91 9.75
N TYR A 255 1.26 11.67 9.41
CA TYR A 255 1.33 13.11 9.65
C TYR A 255 0.61 13.94 8.57
N ASP A 256 0.54 13.44 7.36
CA ASP A 256 0.06 14.18 6.17
C ASP A 256 -1.42 13.91 5.82
N ILE A 257 -2.29 13.72 6.80
CA ILE A 257 -3.72 13.54 6.51
C ILE A 257 -4.38 14.91 6.54
N PRO A 258 -4.99 15.38 5.43
CA PRO A 258 -5.83 16.58 5.43
C PRO A 258 -7.04 16.35 6.37
N GLU A 259 -7.38 17.37 7.15
CA GLU A 259 -8.55 17.39 8.05
C GLU A 259 -9.87 17.22 7.28
#